data_baa3a9ebf60589906410184b4fe6918c
#
_entry.id   baa3a9ebf60589906410184b4fe6918c
#
_cell.length_a   1.000
_cell.length_b   1.000
_cell.length_c   1.000
_cell.angle_alpha   90.00
_cell.angle_beta   90.00
_cell.angle_gamma   90.00
#
_symmetry.space_group_name_H-M   'P 1'
#
loop_
_entity.id
_entity.type
_entity.pdbx_description
1 polymer ?
#
loop_
_entity_poly.entity_id
_entity_poly.type
_entity_poly.pdbx_seq_one_letter_code
_entity_poly.pdbx_strand_id
1 'polypeptide(L)'
;MSNQLGDAPIEPEYVEQMNALARGLDEIFNGPAKGPERKTGFVLLVFPFGDISGRCNFISNGADRTDIVTLFKEMIARFEGQPEMKGTA
;
A
#
# COMPACT_ATOMS: atom_id res chain seq x y z
N MET A 1 5.17 -16.11 16.61
CA MET A 1 5.11 -15.03 16.14
C MET A 1 3.77 -14.54 16.17
N SER A 2 3.69 -13.49 16.11
CA SER A 2 2.46 -12.97 16.23
C SER A 2 1.81 -12.91 14.98
N ASN A 3 0.63 -13.16 14.86
CA ASN A 3 -0.05 -12.90 13.72
C ASN A 3 -0.87 -11.70 13.87
N GLN A 4 -0.35 -10.72 14.48
CA GLN A 4 -1.01 -9.49 14.55
C GLN A 4 -1.12 -8.86 13.21
N LEU A 5 -1.58 -7.67 13.14
CA LEU A 5 -1.84 -6.99 11.92
C LEU A 5 -0.66 -6.99 10.99
N GLY A 6 0.51 -6.88 11.49
CA GLY A 6 1.68 -6.82 10.62
C GLY A 6 2.06 -8.13 10.01
N ASP A 7 1.55 -9.23 10.55
CA ASP A 7 1.98 -10.53 10.10
C ASP A 7 1.17 -11.07 8.96
N ALA A 8 -0.02 -10.55 8.79
CA ALA A 8 -0.89 -11.02 7.73
C ALA A 8 -1.38 -9.82 6.96
N PRO A 9 -0.58 -9.32 6.05
CA PRO A 9 -0.92 -8.08 5.35
C PRO A 9 -2.13 -8.20 4.45
N ILE A 10 -2.54 -9.41 4.05
CA ILE A 10 -3.70 -9.56 3.20
C ILE A 10 -4.56 -10.67 3.76
N GLU A 11 -5.84 -10.37 3.94
CA GLU A 11 -6.77 -11.39 4.36
C GLU A 11 -6.91 -12.43 3.27
N PRO A 12 -7.01 -13.72 3.64
CA PRO A 12 -6.97 -14.78 2.62
C PRO A 12 -8.01 -14.64 1.53
N GLU A 13 -9.18 -14.10 1.87
CA GLU A 13 -10.24 -14.00 0.87
C GLU A 13 -9.95 -12.94 -0.17
N TYR A 14 -8.96 -12.07 0.06
CA TYR A 14 -8.64 -11.01 -0.89
C TYR A 14 -7.31 -11.21 -1.58
N VAL A 15 -6.64 -12.34 -1.36
CA VAL A 15 -5.28 -12.51 -1.90
C VAL A 15 -5.27 -12.43 -3.43
N GLU A 16 -6.23 -13.07 -4.09
CA GLU A 16 -6.25 -13.06 -5.54
C GLU A 16 -6.48 -11.67 -6.09
N GLN A 17 -7.44 -10.96 -5.52
CA GLN A 17 -7.73 -9.62 -6.00
C GLN A 17 -6.56 -8.68 -5.76
N MET A 18 -5.95 -8.75 -4.60
CA MET A 18 -4.82 -7.86 -4.29
C MET A 18 -3.65 -8.15 -5.21
N ASN A 19 -3.38 -9.43 -5.47
CA ASN A 19 -2.29 -9.76 -6.38
C ASN A 19 -2.57 -9.34 -7.80
N ALA A 20 -3.81 -9.46 -8.25
CA ALA A 20 -4.17 -9.03 -9.58
C ALA A 20 -4.02 -7.52 -9.72
N LEU A 21 -4.44 -6.77 -8.70
CA LEU A 21 -4.28 -5.33 -8.72
C LEU A 21 -2.81 -4.93 -8.71
N ALA A 22 -2.01 -5.62 -7.91
CA ALA A 22 -0.58 -5.33 -7.85
C ALA A 22 0.09 -5.57 -9.20
N ARG A 23 -0.27 -6.65 -9.87
CA ARG A 23 0.30 -6.92 -11.20
C ARG A 23 -0.10 -5.83 -12.19
N GLY A 24 -1.36 -5.42 -12.15
CA GLY A 24 -1.83 -4.37 -13.05
C GLY A 24 -1.13 -3.04 -12.80
N LEU A 25 -0.99 -2.68 -11.53
CA LEU A 25 -0.30 -1.44 -11.19
C LEU A 25 1.16 -1.50 -11.61
N ASP A 26 1.81 -2.64 -11.37
CA ASP A 26 3.20 -2.76 -11.75
C ASP A 26 3.39 -2.63 -13.25
N GLU A 27 2.49 -3.21 -14.04
CA GLU A 27 2.53 -3.07 -15.49
C GLU A 27 2.36 -1.64 -15.92
N ILE A 28 1.41 -0.94 -15.29
CA ILE A 28 1.14 0.43 -15.65
C ILE A 28 2.35 1.32 -15.37
N PHE A 29 2.97 1.14 -14.21
CA PHE A 29 4.01 2.06 -13.79
C PHE A 29 5.40 1.64 -14.20
N ASN A 30 5.64 0.35 -14.38
CA ASN A 30 6.99 -0.14 -14.68
C ASN A 30 7.10 -0.86 -16.02
N GLY A 31 5.97 -1.09 -16.69
CA GLY A 31 5.99 -1.76 -17.97
C GLY A 31 6.57 -3.17 -17.85
N PRO A 32 7.42 -3.58 -18.78
CA PRO A 32 7.99 -4.92 -18.74
C PRO A 32 9.15 -5.07 -17.74
N ALA A 33 9.57 -3.99 -17.10
CA ALA A 33 10.71 -4.07 -16.19
C ALA A 33 10.40 -4.97 -15.00
N LYS A 34 11.39 -5.71 -14.57
CA LYS A 34 11.25 -6.67 -13.48
C LYS A 34 12.35 -6.45 -12.46
N GLY A 35 12.04 -6.80 -11.22
CA GLY A 35 13.03 -6.78 -10.16
C GLY A 35 13.73 -5.44 -10.06
N PRO A 36 15.05 -5.45 -10.01
CA PRO A 36 15.79 -4.19 -9.80
C PRO A 36 15.68 -3.22 -10.96
N GLU A 37 15.17 -3.65 -12.09
CA GLU A 37 14.97 -2.71 -13.20
C GLU A 37 13.74 -1.85 -13.01
N ARG A 38 12.85 -2.22 -12.12
CA ARG A 38 11.68 -1.40 -11.84
C ARG A 38 12.11 -0.13 -11.11
N LYS A 39 11.52 0.98 -11.51
CA LYS A 39 11.89 2.28 -10.93
C LYS A 39 10.78 2.90 -10.12
N THR A 40 9.57 2.39 -10.22
CA THR A 40 8.44 2.98 -9.53
C THR A 40 7.90 1.99 -8.51
N GLY A 41 7.87 2.43 -7.25
CA GLY A 41 7.29 1.63 -6.19
C GLY A 41 5.89 2.09 -5.89
N PHE A 42 5.08 1.18 -5.34
CA PHE A 42 3.75 1.55 -4.88
C PHE A 42 3.39 0.74 -3.66
N VAL A 43 2.45 1.27 -2.90
CA VAL A 43 1.82 0.58 -1.80
C VAL A 43 0.33 0.72 -1.99
N LEU A 44 -0.38 -0.38 -1.96
CA LEU A 44 -1.82 -0.37 -2.08
C LEU A 44 -2.43 -0.80 -0.76
N LEU A 45 -3.30 0.04 -0.22
CA LEU A 45 -3.99 -0.23 1.03
C LEU A 45 -5.48 -0.27 0.74
N VAL A 46 -6.14 -1.32 1.20
CA VAL A 46 -7.58 -1.47 1.01
C VAL A 46 -8.20 -1.77 2.36
N PHE A 47 -9.20 -0.98 2.75
CA PHE A 47 -9.77 -1.09 4.09
C PHE A 47 -11.25 -0.76 4.02
N PRO A 48 -12.06 -1.31 4.94
CA PRO A 48 -13.50 -0.99 4.96
C PRO A 48 -13.73 0.39 5.55
N PHE A 49 -14.67 1.11 4.96
CA PHE A 49 -15.07 2.38 5.52
C PHE A 49 -15.61 2.19 6.92
N GLY A 50 -15.27 3.09 7.80
CA GLY A 50 -15.81 3.08 9.15
C GLY A 50 -15.13 2.12 10.10
N ASP A 51 -14.20 1.32 9.63
CA ASP A 51 -13.48 0.40 10.49
C ASP A 51 -12.30 1.15 11.11
N ILE A 52 -12.35 1.35 12.42
CA ILE A 52 -11.30 2.08 13.09
C ILE A 52 -10.31 1.16 13.78
N SER A 53 -10.33 -0.12 13.44
CA SER A 53 -9.41 -1.06 14.08
C SER A 53 -7.98 -0.91 13.58
N GLY A 54 -7.79 -0.18 12.50
CA GLY A 54 -6.46 -0.04 11.91
C GLY A 54 -6.09 -1.17 10.98
N ARG A 55 -7.02 -2.08 10.73
CA ARG A 55 -6.74 -3.22 9.88
C ARG A 55 -6.90 -2.84 8.43
N CYS A 56 -5.99 -3.28 7.60
CA CYS A 56 -6.15 -3.07 6.16
C CYS A 56 -5.42 -4.17 5.41
N ASN A 57 -5.84 -4.36 4.18
CA ASN A 57 -5.12 -5.24 3.25
C ASN A 57 -4.09 -4.41 2.52
N PHE A 58 -2.88 -4.93 2.42
CA PHE A 58 -1.76 -4.13 1.98
C PHE A 58 -0.85 -4.97 1.09
N ILE A 59 -0.39 -4.38 0.01
CA ILE A 59 0.57 -5.03 -0.86
C ILE A 59 1.43 -3.96 -1.51
N SER A 60 2.68 -4.29 -1.76
CA SER A 60 3.57 -3.38 -2.47
C SER A 60 4.34 -4.18 -3.52
N ASN A 61 5.04 -3.49 -4.38
CA ASN A 61 5.83 -4.16 -5.41
C ASN A 61 7.29 -4.32 -5.00
N GLY A 62 7.53 -4.53 -3.72
CA GLY A 62 8.87 -4.84 -3.25
C GLY A 62 9.68 -3.67 -2.77
N ALA A 63 9.02 -2.56 -2.48
CA ALA A 63 9.72 -1.42 -1.94
C ALA A 63 10.33 -1.76 -0.58
N ASP A 64 11.44 -1.12 -0.28
CA ASP A 64 12.12 -1.33 0.97
C ASP A 64 11.26 -0.89 2.14
N ARG A 65 11.22 -1.68 3.20
CA ARG A 65 10.38 -1.37 4.33
C ARG A 65 10.72 -0.01 4.95
N THR A 66 11.99 0.30 5.02
CA THR A 66 12.42 1.58 5.57
C THR A 66 11.89 2.74 4.75
N ASP A 67 11.94 2.60 3.43
CA ASP A 67 11.44 3.65 2.55
C ASP A 67 9.93 3.80 2.69
N ILE A 68 9.22 2.70 2.84
CA ILE A 68 7.77 2.75 3.02
C ILE A 68 7.42 3.47 4.32
N VAL A 69 8.14 3.18 5.39
CA VAL A 69 7.89 3.84 6.66
C VAL A 69 8.12 5.35 6.55
N THR A 70 9.19 5.73 5.88
CA THR A 70 9.48 7.15 5.69
C THR A 70 8.36 7.81 4.89
N LEU A 71 7.90 7.17 3.83
CA LEU A 71 6.81 7.69 3.03
C LEU A 71 5.55 7.87 3.87
N PHE A 72 5.20 6.87 4.68
CA PHE A 72 4.01 6.97 5.51
C PHE A 72 4.12 8.12 6.51
N LYS A 73 5.29 8.29 7.11
CA LYS A 73 5.47 9.39 8.05
C LYS A 73 5.29 10.73 7.38
N GLU A 74 5.79 10.86 6.18
CA GLU A 74 5.62 12.11 5.45
C GLU A 74 4.18 12.35 5.05
N MET A 75 3.47 11.30 4.66
CA MET A 75 2.07 11.46 4.31
C MET A 75 1.24 11.84 5.54
N ILE A 76 1.54 11.24 6.68
CA ILE A 76 0.84 11.59 7.91
C ILE A 76 1.07 13.08 8.22
N ALA A 77 2.31 13.52 8.13
CA ALA A 77 2.63 14.92 8.41
C ALA A 77 1.86 15.85 7.48
N ARG A 78 1.76 15.50 6.20
CA ARG A 78 1.03 16.31 5.25
C ARG A 78 -0.45 16.38 5.59
N PHE A 79 -1.04 15.23 5.89
CA PHE A 79 -2.47 15.20 6.20
C PHE A 79 -2.76 15.99 7.46
N GLU A 80 -1.88 15.92 8.44
CA GLU A 80 -2.10 16.64 9.69
C GLU A 80 -1.86 18.12 9.56
N GLY A 81 -1.00 18.52 8.65
CA GLY A 81 -0.66 19.92 8.48
C GLY A 81 -1.45 20.66 7.40
N GLN A 82 -2.36 19.97 6.72
CA GLN A 82 -3.12 20.58 5.63
C GLN A 82 -4.61 20.47 5.88
N PRO A 83 -5.37 21.47 5.41
CA PRO A 83 -6.83 21.33 5.51
C PRO A 83 -7.30 20.20 4.64
N GLU A 84 -8.37 19.58 5.08
CA GLU A 84 -8.98 18.53 4.30
C GLU A 84 -9.58 19.08 3.02
N MET A 85 -9.30 18.42 1.90
CA MET A 85 -9.81 18.87 0.62
C MET A 85 -10.66 17.78 0.01
N LYS A 86 -11.95 17.95 0.11
CA LYS A 86 -12.86 16.91 -0.32
C LYS A 86 -12.86 16.79 -1.82
N GLY A 87 -12.94 15.56 -2.30
CA GLY A 87 -12.97 15.31 -3.73
C GLY A 87 -11.64 15.41 -4.41
N THR A 88 -10.58 15.65 -3.67
CA THR A 88 -9.25 15.75 -4.23
C THR A 88 -8.41 14.61 -3.73
N ALA A 89 -7.76 13.95 -4.60
CA ALA A 89 -6.94 12.81 -4.22
C ALA A 89 -5.70 13.23 -3.47
#